data_c08cca57a23e8190cf6f52e581f83f3e
#
_entry.id   c08cca57a23e8190cf6f52e581f83f3e
#
_cell.length_a   1.000
_cell.length_b   1.000
_cell.length_c   1.000
_cell.angle_alpha   90.00
_cell.angle_beta   90.00
_cell.angle_gamma   90.00
#
_symmetry.space_group_name_H-M   'P 1'
#
loop_
_entity.id
_entity.type
_entity.pdbx_description
1 polymer ?
#
loop_
_entity_poly.entity_id
_entity_poly.type
_entity_poly.pdbx_seq_one_letter_code
_entity_poly.pdbx_strand_id
1 'polypeptide(L)'
;MQPFVAFRAMSVGSLAAAILVNLSAVAIAEEAKATDGIEPRQLILPIVDAERGRRLFVTKGCVLCHAVNGAGGVAAPALDAKGDSEQLDLMEFVVRMWNGAQAMIELQAFELGYQIELTGEEIGDLAAFAASPEAQRAFTMQAIPETMQSWIIDRPYWMGEGWPESFEQEYHEDGLPLDYR
;
A
#
# COMPACT_ATOMS: atom_id res chain seq x y z
N MET A 1 -17.68 -30.39 -83.90
CA MET A 1 -16.86 -29.88 -82.79
C MET A 1 -17.67 -28.83 -82.06
N GLN A 2 -18.31 -29.17 -80.98
CA GLN A 2 -19.02 -28.24 -80.08
C GLN A 2 -18.37 -28.22 -78.71
N PRO A 3 -18.16 -27.04 -78.09
CA PRO A 3 -17.58 -26.95 -76.82
C PRO A 3 -18.64 -27.21 -75.73
N PHE A 4 -18.28 -28.05 -74.72
CA PHE A 4 -19.03 -28.29 -73.54
C PHE A 4 -19.02 -27.04 -72.64
N VAL A 5 -20.21 -26.56 -72.31
CA VAL A 5 -20.37 -25.54 -71.25
C VAL A 5 -20.55 -26.25 -69.94
N ALA A 6 -19.55 -26.11 -69.06
CA ALA A 6 -19.60 -26.61 -67.71
C ALA A 6 -20.44 -25.69 -66.78
N PHE A 7 -21.59 -26.18 -66.35
CA PHE A 7 -22.43 -25.53 -65.37
C PHE A 7 -21.80 -25.75 -63.95
N ARG A 8 -21.34 -24.69 -63.41
CA ARG A 8 -20.80 -24.69 -62.07
C ARG A 8 -21.95 -24.61 -61.05
N ALA A 9 -22.25 -25.71 -60.34
CA ALA A 9 -23.22 -25.72 -59.25
C ALA A 9 -22.69 -24.86 -58.09
N MET A 10 -23.31 -23.73 -57.81
CA MET A 10 -23.09 -22.93 -56.63
C MET A 10 -23.71 -23.65 -55.46
N SER A 11 -22.88 -24.04 -54.49
CA SER A 11 -23.29 -24.77 -53.31
C SER A 11 -24.08 -23.85 -52.34
N VAL A 12 -25.31 -24.29 -52.03
CA VAL A 12 -26.27 -23.61 -51.15
C VAL A 12 -25.76 -23.56 -49.67
N GLY A 13 -24.63 -24.22 -49.41
CA GLY A 13 -24.07 -24.31 -48.06
C GLY A 13 -23.41 -23.04 -47.52
N SER A 14 -22.99 -22.11 -48.39
CA SER A 14 -22.25 -20.90 -47.93
C SER A 14 -23.13 -19.79 -47.34
N LEU A 15 -24.42 -19.75 -47.69
CA LEU A 15 -25.33 -18.73 -47.16
C LEU A 15 -25.80 -19.01 -45.73
N ALA A 16 -25.94 -20.29 -45.34
CA ALA A 16 -26.37 -20.67 -43.99
C ALA A 16 -25.31 -20.39 -42.95
N ALA A 17 -24.02 -20.56 -43.29
CA ALA A 17 -22.90 -20.26 -42.37
C ALA A 17 -22.74 -18.77 -42.09
N ALA A 18 -22.98 -17.91 -43.06
CA ALA A 18 -22.88 -16.45 -42.91
C ALA A 18 -23.99 -15.88 -41.99
N ILE A 19 -25.18 -16.48 -42.01
CA ILE A 19 -26.30 -16.03 -41.16
C ILE A 19 -26.05 -16.40 -39.70
N LEU A 20 -25.49 -17.59 -39.41
CA LEU A 20 -25.18 -18.05 -38.08
C LEU A 20 -24.08 -17.20 -37.39
N VAL A 21 -23.06 -16.77 -38.12
CA VAL A 21 -22.01 -15.91 -37.62
C VAL A 21 -22.55 -14.53 -37.24
N ASN A 22 -23.48 -13.97 -38.02
CA ASN A 22 -24.08 -12.68 -37.70
C ASN A 22 -25.04 -12.73 -36.49
N LEU A 23 -25.77 -13.83 -36.26
CA LEU A 23 -26.59 -13.97 -35.04
C LEU A 23 -25.74 -14.08 -33.76
N SER A 24 -24.58 -14.76 -33.85
CA SER A 24 -23.68 -14.88 -32.70
C SER A 24 -23.03 -13.54 -32.32
N ALA A 25 -22.72 -12.69 -33.33
CA ALA A 25 -22.15 -11.36 -33.06
C ALA A 25 -23.14 -10.39 -32.41
N VAL A 26 -24.44 -10.51 -32.75
CA VAL A 26 -25.50 -9.70 -32.13
C VAL A 26 -25.73 -10.11 -30.69
N ALA A 27 -25.68 -11.39 -30.38
CA ALA A 27 -25.84 -11.89 -29.00
C ALA A 27 -24.69 -11.43 -28.09
N ILE A 28 -23.44 -11.40 -28.58
CA ILE A 28 -22.28 -10.90 -27.80
C ILE A 28 -22.37 -9.39 -27.58
N ALA A 29 -22.92 -8.63 -28.54
CA ALA A 29 -23.11 -7.19 -28.42
C ALA A 29 -24.23 -6.81 -27.43
N GLU A 30 -25.22 -7.67 -27.23
CA GLU A 30 -26.32 -7.43 -26.27
C GLU A 30 -25.91 -7.77 -24.82
N GLU A 31 -25.02 -8.75 -24.62
CA GLU A 31 -24.47 -9.05 -23.30
C GLU A 31 -23.52 -7.96 -22.79
N ALA A 32 -22.80 -7.27 -23.71
CA ALA A 32 -21.95 -6.14 -23.35
C ALA A 32 -22.76 -4.88 -22.95
N LYS A 33 -24.04 -4.80 -23.31
CA LYS A 33 -24.90 -3.64 -22.99
C LYS A 33 -25.60 -3.76 -21.65
N ALA A 34 -25.62 -4.94 -21.06
CA ALA A 34 -26.23 -5.20 -19.74
C ALA A 34 -25.36 -4.74 -18.55
N THR A 35 -24.12 -4.29 -18.80
CA THR A 35 -23.23 -3.68 -17.78
C THR A 35 -23.27 -2.16 -17.79
N ASP A 36 -24.18 -1.56 -18.57
CA ASP A 36 -24.30 -0.12 -18.73
C ASP A 36 -25.10 0.47 -17.55
N GLY A 37 -24.41 0.76 -16.46
CA GLY A 37 -25.04 1.38 -15.28
C GLY A 37 -24.15 1.49 -14.05
N ILE A 38 -22.98 0.87 -14.05
CA ILE A 38 -22.00 1.08 -12.99
C ILE A 38 -20.86 1.89 -13.61
N GLU A 39 -20.97 3.22 -13.52
CA GLU A 39 -19.81 4.07 -13.78
C GLU A 39 -18.66 3.59 -12.91
N PRO A 40 -17.52 3.18 -13.51
CA PRO A 40 -16.37 2.73 -12.73
C PRO A 40 -15.96 3.87 -11.82
N ARG A 41 -16.12 3.68 -10.50
CA ARG A 41 -15.63 4.66 -9.52
C ARG A 41 -14.13 4.79 -9.71
N GLN A 42 -13.68 5.98 -10.03
CA GLN A 42 -12.28 6.26 -10.24
C GLN A 42 -11.57 6.21 -8.88
N LEU A 43 -10.63 5.27 -8.70
CA LEU A 43 -9.75 5.25 -7.56
C LEU A 43 -8.64 6.27 -7.81
N ILE A 44 -8.58 7.29 -6.97
CA ILE A 44 -7.52 8.29 -7.00
C ILE A 44 -6.45 7.86 -6.01
N LEU A 45 -5.26 7.55 -6.52
CA LEU A 45 -4.08 7.29 -5.69
C LEU A 45 -3.17 8.52 -5.70
N PRO A 46 -2.52 8.86 -4.56
CA PRO A 46 -1.58 9.96 -4.51
C PRO A 46 -0.34 9.65 -5.37
N ILE A 47 0.30 10.70 -5.91
CA ILE A 47 1.64 10.61 -6.47
C ILE A 47 2.60 10.56 -5.29
N VAL A 48 3.29 9.43 -5.12
CA VAL A 48 4.15 9.18 -3.96
C VAL A 48 5.61 9.51 -4.27
N ASP A 49 6.36 9.90 -3.23
CA ASP A 49 7.78 10.27 -3.32
C ASP A 49 8.53 9.82 -2.06
N ALA A 50 9.45 8.85 -2.22
CA ALA A 50 10.20 8.27 -1.12
C ALA A 50 11.11 9.28 -0.41
N GLU A 51 11.65 10.27 -1.13
CA GLU A 51 12.50 11.31 -0.54
C GLU A 51 11.65 12.32 0.27
N ARG A 52 10.43 12.62 -0.17
CA ARG A 52 9.48 13.38 0.63
C ARG A 52 9.10 12.59 1.89
N GLY A 53 8.83 11.29 1.75
CA GLY A 53 8.55 10.38 2.85
C GLY A 53 9.68 10.33 3.87
N ARG A 54 10.94 10.27 3.42
CA ARG A 54 12.12 10.32 4.29
C ARG A 54 12.16 11.61 5.12
N ARG A 55 11.85 12.75 4.50
CA ARG A 55 11.78 14.03 5.24
C ARG A 55 10.61 14.05 6.22
N LEU A 56 9.43 13.56 5.79
CA LEU A 56 8.24 13.46 6.65
C LEU A 56 8.47 12.55 7.86
N PHE A 57 9.17 11.44 7.68
CA PHE A 57 9.53 10.53 8.76
C PHE A 57 10.25 11.26 9.91
N VAL A 58 11.10 12.22 9.59
CA VAL A 58 11.76 13.07 10.58
C VAL A 58 10.85 14.21 11.04
N THR A 59 10.32 15.02 10.10
CA THR A 59 9.63 16.27 10.45
C THR A 59 8.30 16.07 11.13
N LYS A 60 7.63 14.95 10.90
CA LYS A 60 6.42 14.55 11.63
C LYS A 60 6.70 13.84 12.96
N GLY A 61 7.97 13.54 13.26
CA GLY A 61 8.35 12.91 14.51
C GLY A 61 8.18 11.39 14.54
N CYS A 62 7.90 10.72 13.42
CA CYS A 62 7.80 9.25 13.35
C CYS A 62 9.08 8.58 13.84
N VAL A 63 10.23 9.22 13.57
CA VAL A 63 11.58 8.79 13.95
C VAL A 63 11.81 8.74 15.46
N LEU A 64 10.98 9.40 16.25
CA LEU A 64 11.10 9.39 17.71
C LEU A 64 10.74 8.03 18.31
N CYS A 65 9.82 7.31 17.66
CA CYS A 65 9.34 6.00 18.07
C CYS A 65 9.80 4.86 17.16
N HIS A 66 9.91 5.11 15.84
CA HIS A 66 10.31 4.12 14.84
C HIS A 66 11.74 4.33 14.37
N ALA A 67 12.44 3.23 14.08
CA ALA A 67 13.76 3.26 13.45
C ALA A 67 13.69 2.85 11.97
N VAL A 68 14.67 3.31 11.20
CA VAL A 68 15.02 2.80 9.86
C VAL A 68 16.53 2.55 9.85
N ASN A 69 16.95 1.34 9.51
CA ASN A 69 18.35 0.90 9.54
C ASN A 69 19.04 1.18 10.89
N GLY A 70 18.29 1.06 11.98
CA GLY A 70 18.79 1.32 13.33
C GLY A 70 18.91 2.81 13.68
N ALA A 71 18.51 3.73 12.81
CA ALA A 71 18.45 5.16 13.11
C ALA A 71 17.03 5.56 13.51
N GLY A 72 16.84 6.03 14.74
CA GLY A 72 15.53 6.38 15.30
C GLY A 72 15.21 5.63 16.59
N GLY A 73 13.95 5.74 17.04
CA GLY A 73 13.46 5.15 18.27
C GLY A 73 13.16 3.66 18.17
N VAL A 74 13.08 3.01 19.32
CA VAL A 74 12.77 1.57 19.44
C VAL A 74 11.45 1.31 20.18
N ALA A 75 10.67 2.37 20.43
CA ALA A 75 9.37 2.25 21.08
C ALA A 75 8.29 1.64 20.18
N ALA A 76 8.56 1.54 18.89
CA ALA A 76 7.65 0.98 17.90
C ALA A 76 8.43 0.11 16.88
N PRO A 77 7.77 -0.76 16.11
CA PRO A 77 8.44 -1.61 15.13
C PRO A 77 9.27 -0.80 14.12
N ALA A 78 10.46 -1.32 13.76
CA ALA A 78 11.28 -0.71 12.72
C ALA A 78 10.57 -0.76 11.36
N LEU A 79 10.78 0.30 10.56
CA LEU A 79 10.18 0.45 9.23
C LEU A 79 11.19 0.14 8.12
N ASP A 80 12.06 -0.84 8.34
CA ASP A 80 13.06 -1.25 7.37
C ASP A 80 12.42 -1.84 6.12
N ALA A 81 12.93 -1.46 4.95
CA ALA A 81 12.49 -2.01 3.69
C ALA A 81 12.78 -3.51 3.63
N LYS A 82 11.78 -4.31 3.26
CA LYS A 82 11.89 -5.77 3.17
C LYS A 82 12.37 -6.18 1.78
N GLY A 83 13.63 -6.63 1.71
CA GLY A 83 14.23 -7.17 0.47
C GLY A 83 14.62 -6.10 -0.56
N ASP A 84 15.02 -6.57 -1.74
CA ASP A 84 15.51 -5.71 -2.83
C ASP A 84 14.39 -5.24 -3.79
N SER A 85 13.15 -5.59 -3.54
CA SER A 85 12.02 -5.18 -4.39
C SER A 85 11.48 -3.84 -3.94
N GLU A 86 11.51 -2.87 -4.83
CA GLU A 86 10.85 -1.56 -4.67
C GLU A 86 9.31 -1.64 -4.81
N GLN A 87 8.73 -2.79 -4.48
CA GLN A 87 7.29 -2.97 -4.59
C GLN A 87 6.60 -2.27 -3.42
N LEU A 88 5.97 -1.14 -3.73
CA LEU A 88 5.13 -0.42 -2.79
C LEU A 88 3.73 -1.06 -2.76
N ASP A 89 3.37 -1.66 -1.63
CA ASP A 89 1.97 -1.95 -1.32
C ASP A 89 1.44 -0.90 -0.35
N LEU A 90 0.83 0.14 -0.92
CA LEU A 90 0.27 1.26 -0.16
C LEU A 90 -0.85 0.78 0.78
N MET A 91 -1.68 -0.15 0.33
CA MET A 91 -2.80 -0.63 1.13
C MET A 91 -2.31 -1.47 2.31
N GLU A 92 -1.29 -2.31 2.11
CA GLU A 92 -0.66 -3.06 3.20
C GLU A 92 -0.03 -2.11 4.23
N PHE A 93 0.63 -1.04 3.80
CA PHE A 93 1.16 -0.02 4.71
C PHE A 93 0.05 0.64 5.54
N VAL A 94 -1.07 1.04 4.88
CA VAL A 94 -2.22 1.65 5.56
C VAL A 94 -2.88 0.67 6.55
N VAL A 95 -3.01 -0.60 6.18
CA VAL A 95 -3.56 -1.64 7.06
C VAL A 95 -2.70 -1.83 8.30
N ARG A 96 -1.38 -1.88 8.17
CA ARG A 96 -0.46 -1.94 9.33
C ARG A 96 -0.59 -0.72 10.22
N MET A 97 -0.66 0.49 9.65
CA MET A 97 -0.91 1.71 10.42
C MET A 97 -2.23 1.63 11.18
N TRP A 98 -3.30 1.17 10.51
CA TRP A 98 -4.63 1.03 11.12
C TRP A 98 -4.60 0.06 12.31
N ASN A 99 -3.98 -1.11 12.13
CA ASN A 99 -3.88 -2.12 13.16
C ASN A 99 -3.07 -1.65 14.38
N GLY A 100 -2.01 -0.85 14.15
CA GLY A 100 -1.22 -0.25 15.21
C GLY A 100 -1.74 1.10 15.72
N ALA A 101 -2.87 1.62 15.19
CA ALA A 101 -3.30 3.00 15.43
C ALA A 101 -3.58 3.31 16.89
N GLN A 102 -4.19 2.38 17.63
CA GLN A 102 -4.51 2.61 19.04
C GLN A 102 -3.24 2.81 19.86
N ALA A 103 -2.30 1.87 19.80
CA ALA A 103 -1.03 1.94 20.52
C ALA A 103 -0.22 3.18 20.10
N MET A 104 -0.20 3.49 18.80
CA MET A 104 0.49 4.65 18.27
C MET A 104 -0.10 5.97 18.78
N ILE A 105 -1.43 6.12 18.82
CA ILE A 105 -2.12 7.33 19.30
C ILE A 105 -1.87 7.51 20.80
N GLU A 106 -1.95 6.45 21.58
CA GLU A 106 -1.74 6.51 23.04
C GLU A 106 -0.30 6.86 23.36
N LEU A 107 0.68 6.27 22.65
CA LEU A 107 2.08 6.61 22.82
C LEU A 107 2.37 8.08 22.45
N GLN A 108 1.80 8.57 21.35
CA GLN A 108 1.92 9.98 20.97
C GLN A 108 1.32 10.90 22.03
N ALA A 109 0.14 10.59 22.55
CA ALA A 109 -0.48 11.38 23.62
C ALA A 109 0.37 11.41 24.88
N PHE A 110 0.98 10.28 25.24
CA PHE A 110 1.83 10.16 26.43
C PHE A 110 3.19 10.86 26.27
N GLU A 111 3.90 10.60 25.16
CA GLU A 111 5.27 11.09 24.96
C GLU A 111 5.33 12.49 24.34
N LEU A 112 4.39 12.83 23.45
CA LEU A 112 4.40 14.10 22.71
C LEU A 112 3.35 15.10 23.22
N GLY A 113 2.30 14.60 23.90
CA GLY A 113 1.17 15.42 24.33
C GLY A 113 0.18 15.78 23.23
N TYR A 114 0.34 15.25 22.01
CA TYR A 114 -0.55 15.49 20.88
C TYR A 114 -0.52 14.31 19.90
N GLN A 115 -1.53 14.21 19.03
CA GLN A 115 -1.57 13.25 17.94
C GLN A 115 -0.99 13.85 16.65
N ILE A 116 -0.13 13.11 15.97
CA ILE A 116 0.44 13.49 14.68
C ILE A 116 -0.65 13.38 13.61
N GLU A 117 -0.96 14.49 12.95
CA GLU A 117 -1.89 14.52 11.83
C GLU A 117 -1.17 14.20 10.52
N LEU A 118 -1.78 13.32 9.71
CA LEU A 118 -1.28 12.92 8.39
C LEU A 118 -2.38 13.08 7.33
N THR A 119 -1.99 13.60 6.18
CA THR A 119 -2.84 13.58 4.98
C THR A 119 -2.64 12.27 4.20
N GLY A 120 -3.55 11.97 3.26
CA GLY A 120 -3.40 10.80 2.39
C GLY A 120 -2.14 10.84 1.51
N GLU A 121 -1.71 12.04 1.08
CA GLU A 121 -0.44 12.22 0.34
C GLU A 121 0.76 11.92 1.23
N GLU A 122 0.78 12.42 2.47
CA GLU A 122 1.85 12.16 3.43
C GLU A 122 1.95 10.66 3.79
N ILE A 123 0.82 9.97 3.93
CA ILE A 123 0.78 8.51 4.14
C ILE A 123 1.37 7.80 2.92
N GLY A 124 1.03 8.24 1.71
CA GLY A 124 1.59 7.68 0.47
C GLY A 124 3.11 7.84 0.39
N ASP A 125 3.62 9.01 0.73
CA ASP A 125 5.06 9.30 0.75
C ASP A 125 5.80 8.49 1.81
N LEU A 126 5.24 8.38 3.02
CA LEU A 126 5.79 7.55 4.09
C LEU A 126 5.84 6.08 3.70
N ALA A 127 4.78 5.58 3.02
CA ALA A 127 4.75 4.22 2.49
C ALA A 127 5.83 4.01 1.42
N ALA A 128 6.02 4.99 0.53
CA ALA A 128 7.08 4.95 -0.49
C ALA A 128 8.48 4.90 0.15
N PHE A 129 8.71 5.68 1.20
CA PHE A 129 9.97 5.64 1.95
C PHE A 129 10.17 4.29 2.64
N ALA A 130 9.14 3.74 3.31
CA ALA A 130 9.20 2.44 3.97
C ALA A 130 9.45 1.28 2.99
N ALA A 131 9.04 1.43 1.71
CA ALA A 131 9.25 0.43 0.66
C ALA A 131 10.55 0.63 -0.15
N SER A 132 11.27 1.75 0.00
CA SER A 132 12.44 2.08 -0.82
C SER A 132 13.77 1.78 -0.12
N PRO A 133 14.46 0.68 -0.46
CA PRO A 133 15.80 0.41 0.07
C PRO A 133 16.80 1.51 -0.31
N GLU A 134 16.62 2.17 -1.46
CA GLU A 134 17.50 3.24 -1.93
C GLU A 134 17.38 4.48 -1.04
N ALA A 135 16.16 4.98 -0.80
CA ALA A 135 15.92 6.13 0.06
C ALA A 135 16.33 5.84 1.51
N GLN A 136 16.17 4.61 1.96
CA GLN A 136 16.56 4.19 3.31
C GLN A 136 18.07 4.06 3.48
N ARG A 137 18.84 3.64 2.45
CA ARG A 137 20.32 3.58 2.54
C ARG A 137 20.98 4.91 2.92
N ALA A 138 20.37 6.01 2.50
CA ALA A 138 20.85 7.36 2.83
C ALA A 138 20.37 7.85 4.21
N PHE A 139 19.49 7.09 4.90
CA PHE A 139 18.96 7.49 6.19
C PHE A 139 19.85 6.99 7.32
N THR A 140 20.35 7.92 8.10
CA THR A 140 21.23 7.68 9.25
C THR A 140 20.89 8.65 10.37
N MET A 141 21.49 8.48 11.55
CA MET A 141 21.31 9.41 12.68
C MET A 141 21.62 10.86 12.33
N GLN A 142 22.52 11.12 11.36
CA GLN A 142 22.83 12.47 10.88
C GLN A 142 21.67 13.14 10.14
N ALA A 143 20.70 12.37 9.64
CA ALA A 143 19.49 12.92 9.04
C ALA A 143 18.51 13.46 10.08
N ILE A 144 18.70 13.15 11.36
CA ILE A 144 17.87 13.56 12.47
C ILE A 144 18.52 14.77 13.14
N PRO A 145 17.82 15.92 13.24
CA PRO A 145 18.36 17.10 13.94
C PRO A 145 18.81 16.76 15.37
N GLU A 146 19.95 17.30 15.81
CA GLU A 146 20.49 17.03 17.16
C GLU A 146 19.48 17.34 18.27
N THR A 147 18.67 18.39 18.09
CA THR A 147 17.62 18.75 19.05
C THR A 147 16.53 17.69 19.17
N MET A 148 16.29 16.89 18.10
CA MET A 148 15.33 15.78 18.15
C MET A 148 15.95 14.49 18.65
N GLN A 149 17.27 14.31 18.51
CA GLN A 149 17.94 13.08 18.94
C GLN A 149 17.77 12.82 20.45
N SER A 150 17.71 13.89 21.26
CA SER A 150 17.47 13.77 22.70
C SER A 150 16.03 13.36 23.05
N TRP A 151 15.11 13.37 22.09
CA TRP A 151 13.71 12.98 22.27
C TRP A 151 13.43 11.58 21.74
N ILE A 152 14.42 10.94 21.12
CA ILE A 152 14.29 9.57 20.63
C ILE A 152 14.02 8.65 21.81
N ILE A 153 12.98 7.84 21.71
CA ILE A 153 12.59 6.87 22.73
C ILE A 153 13.43 5.61 22.52
N ASP A 154 14.38 5.39 23.41
CA ASP A 154 15.39 4.31 23.38
C ASP A 154 14.95 3.04 24.11
N ARG A 155 13.68 2.98 24.53
CA ARG A 155 13.08 1.84 25.22
C ARG A 155 11.83 1.36 24.48
N PRO A 156 11.57 0.05 24.43
CA PRO A 156 10.31 -0.48 23.96
C PRO A 156 9.15 0.08 24.80
N TYR A 157 8.04 0.46 24.15
CA TYR A 157 6.91 1.07 24.84
C TYR A 157 6.34 0.20 25.98
N TRP A 158 6.39 -1.13 25.84
CA TRP A 158 5.90 -2.09 26.84
C TRP A 158 6.81 -2.25 28.09
N MET A 159 7.96 -1.59 28.13
CA MET A 159 8.88 -1.59 29.26
C MET A 159 8.74 -0.36 30.17
N GLY A 160 7.85 0.59 29.84
CA GLY A 160 7.63 1.81 30.62
C GLY A 160 6.81 1.55 31.89
N GLU A 161 7.22 2.10 33.05
CA GLU A 161 6.36 2.15 34.22
C GLU A 161 5.17 3.09 33.96
N GLY A 162 3.94 2.63 34.21
CA GLY A 162 2.73 3.44 34.12
C GLY A 162 1.88 3.22 32.86
N TRP A 163 2.19 2.23 32.05
CA TRP A 163 1.27 1.80 31.00
C TRP A 163 0.01 1.19 31.59
N PRO A 164 -1.18 1.49 31.02
CA PRO A 164 -2.40 0.82 31.42
C PRO A 164 -2.26 -0.70 31.26
N GLU A 165 -2.73 -1.47 32.24
CA GLU A 165 -2.74 -2.96 32.20
C GLU A 165 -3.40 -3.53 30.93
N SER A 166 -4.21 -2.71 30.22
CA SER A 166 -4.81 -3.05 28.93
C SER A 166 -3.79 -3.24 27.78
N PHE A 167 -2.53 -2.86 27.98
CA PHE A 167 -1.44 -3.04 27.01
C PHE A 167 -0.53 -4.23 27.29
N GLU A 168 -0.79 -5.05 28.31
CA GLU A 168 -0.12 -6.34 28.47
C GLU A 168 -0.55 -7.39 27.43
N GLN A 169 -0.93 -6.95 26.22
CA GLN A 169 -1.07 -7.87 25.10
C GLN A 169 0.31 -8.39 24.70
N GLU A 170 0.45 -9.72 24.77
CA GLU A 170 1.62 -10.38 24.21
C GLU A 170 1.77 -10.05 22.74
N TYR A 171 2.91 -9.45 22.38
CA TYR A 171 3.27 -9.17 20.99
C TYR A 171 4.30 -10.18 20.51
N HIS A 172 4.23 -10.54 19.24
CA HIS A 172 5.30 -11.27 18.58
C HIS A 172 6.59 -10.43 18.49
N GLU A 173 7.73 -11.07 18.24
CA GLU A 173 9.01 -10.37 18.04
C GLU A 173 8.98 -9.37 16.88
N ASP A 174 8.01 -9.48 15.97
CA ASP A 174 7.74 -8.55 14.87
C ASP A 174 6.82 -7.37 15.25
N GLY A 175 6.44 -7.28 16.54
CA GLY A 175 5.60 -6.19 17.05
C GLY A 175 4.12 -6.30 16.73
N LEU A 176 3.64 -7.47 16.28
CA LEU A 176 2.21 -7.72 16.03
C LEU A 176 1.57 -8.44 17.23
N PRO A 177 0.29 -8.14 17.57
CA PRO A 177 -0.44 -8.88 18.58
C PRO A 177 -0.47 -10.38 18.28
N LEU A 178 -0.35 -11.24 19.31
CA LEU A 178 -0.31 -12.70 19.14
C LEU A 178 -1.56 -13.31 18.49
N ASP A 179 -2.68 -12.64 18.54
CA ASP A 179 -3.97 -13.06 17.95
C ASP A 179 -4.14 -12.64 16.47
N TYR A 180 -3.09 -12.02 15.88
CA TYR A 180 -3.16 -11.44 14.53
C TYR A 180 -2.57 -12.36 13.45
N ARG A 181 -3.09 -13.61 13.35
CA ARG A 181 -2.77 -14.52 12.23
C ARG A 181 -4.00 -15.03 11.52
#